data_b2e4f7379f6439018b6d1f1677ae21c8
#
_entry.id   b2e4f7379f6439018b6d1f1677ae21c8
#
_cell.length_a   1.000
_cell.length_b   1.000
_cell.length_c   1.000
_cell.angle_alpha   90.00
_cell.angle_beta   90.00
_cell.angle_gamma   90.00
#
_symmetry.space_group_name_H-M   'P 1'
#
loop_
_entity.id
_entity.type
_entity.pdbx_description
1 polymer ?
#
loop_
_entity_poly.entity_id
_entity_poly.type
_entity_poly.pdbx_seq_one_letter_code
_entity_poly.pdbx_strand_id
1 'polypeptide(L)'
;GGIVDIAIKDFPEVKTLKISSNLRYNNSTHFNNNFLTYKGGKYDGLGIDDGTRALPISTDLQITQVDRVINFENLVDWSNKFNNELSASRKMSFMDGGFSISGGNQLNINDKKLGYIAALSFKNNYNYYENHQQNYWRKPIEINKYNLEPAKLINGEIGIQNAKLSSMLGSSIKNQNSKHKINFLYLRDTEKKAGIFYGENLFSNVNRFKKDVLEYSER
;
A
#
# COMPACT_ATOMS: atom_id res chain seq x y z
N GLY A 1 -7.61 -7.24 -21.83
CA GLY A 1 -6.32 -6.53 -21.64
C GLY A 1 -6.42 -5.14 -22.21
N GLY A 2 -6.03 -4.13 -21.45
CA GLY A 2 -5.96 -2.74 -21.92
C GLY A 2 -4.50 -2.37 -22.16
N ILE A 3 -4.26 -1.61 -23.21
CA ILE A 3 -2.96 -1.00 -23.49
C ILE A 3 -3.02 0.43 -22.95
N VAL A 4 -2.08 0.80 -22.07
CA VAL A 4 -1.92 2.19 -21.61
C VAL A 4 -0.69 2.76 -22.29
N ASP A 5 -0.92 3.75 -23.17
CA ASP A 5 0.15 4.53 -23.79
C ASP A 5 0.34 5.83 -23.02
N ILE A 6 1.55 6.02 -22.47
CA ILE A 6 1.90 7.23 -21.72
C ILE A 6 2.80 8.12 -22.59
N ALA A 7 2.20 9.10 -23.22
CA ALA A 7 2.94 10.14 -23.93
C ALA A 7 3.36 11.26 -22.97
N ILE A 8 4.66 11.41 -22.76
CA ILE A 8 5.22 12.52 -21.97
C ILE A 8 5.36 13.73 -22.88
N LYS A 9 4.87 14.89 -22.41
CA LYS A 9 5.05 16.17 -23.10
C LYS A 9 6.54 16.46 -23.36
N ASP A 10 6.83 17.21 -24.39
CA ASP A 10 8.19 17.67 -24.67
C ASP A 10 8.73 18.54 -23.52
N PHE A 11 10.05 18.63 -23.44
CA PHE A 11 10.74 19.38 -22.41
C PHE A 11 10.40 20.86 -22.52
N PRO A 12 10.29 21.57 -21.37
CA PRO A 12 9.96 23.00 -21.39
C PRO A 12 11.05 23.80 -22.12
N GLU A 13 10.61 24.70 -22.99
CA GLU A 13 11.51 25.56 -23.77
C GLU A 13 12.26 26.59 -22.91
N VAL A 14 11.67 26.94 -21.76
CA VAL A 14 12.23 27.83 -20.76
C VAL A 14 12.41 27.11 -19.44
N LYS A 15 13.40 27.55 -18.67
CA LYS A 15 13.66 27.01 -17.32
C LYS A 15 12.40 27.12 -16.45
N THR A 16 11.94 25.98 -15.96
CA THR A 16 10.78 25.90 -15.07
C THR A 16 11.18 25.22 -13.76
N LEU A 17 10.61 25.71 -12.66
CA LEU A 17 10.62 25.05 -11.36
C LEU A 17 9.24 25.22 -10.75
N LYS A 18 8.61 24.10 -10.43
CA LYS A 18 7.31 24.08 -9.76
C LYS A 18 7.41 23.28 -8.48
N ILE A 19 6.99 23.90 -7.38
CA ILE A 19 6.89 23.28 -6.05
C ILE A 19 5.44 23.38 -5.64
N SER A 20 4.86 22.28 -5.17
CA SER A 20 3.48 22.23 -4.68
C SER A 20 3.44 21.40 -3.40
N SER A 21 2.63 21.84 -2.46
CA SER A 21 2.27 21.06 -1.28
C SER A 21 0.76 21.13 -1.07
N ASN A 22 0.19 20.09 -0.49
CA ASN A 22 -1.22 20.04 -0.14
C ASN A 22 -1.41 19.34 1.19
N LEU A 23 -2.38 19.80 1.93
CA LEU A 23 -2.87 19.19 3.15
C LEU A 23 -4.38 19.02 3.03
N ARG A 24 -4.91 17.92 3.54
CA ARG A 24 -6.34 17.65 3.58
C ARG A 24 -6.73 17.21 4.98
N TYR A 25 -7.83 17.73 5.45
CA TYR A 25 -8.42 17.38 6.74
C TYR A 25 -9.80 16.74 6.56
N ASN A 26 -10.06 15.67 7.32
CA ASN A 26 -11.35 15.02 7.46
C ASN A 26 -11.51 14.65 8.94
N ASN A 27 -12.52 15.19 9.61
CA ASN A 27 -12.70 15.03 11.05
C ASN A 27 -13.01 13.59 11.51
N SER A 28 -13.57 12.76 10.63
CA SER A 28 -13.86 11.35 10.96
C SER A 28 -12.62 10.45 10.91
N THR A 29 -11.57 10.89 10.23
CA THR A 29 -10.33 10.11 10.07
C THR A 29 -9.15 10.73 10.79
N HIS A 30 -8.95 12.05 10.61
CA HIS A 30 -7.74 12.73 11.03
C HIS A 30 -7.83 13.20 12.49
N PHE A 31 -6.70 13.06 13.19
CA PHE A 31 -6.60 13.31 14.64
C PHE A 31 -7.55 12.45 15.47
N ASN A 32 -8.00 11.34 14.89
CA ASN A 32 -8.86 10.37 15.56
C ASN A 32 -7.99 9.37 16.33
N ASN A 33 -8.14 9.33 17.66
CA ASN A 33 -7.41 8.40 18.54
C ASN A 33 -7.84 6.94 18.34
N ASN A 34 -8.97 6.70 17.67
CA ASN A 34 -9.45 5.35 17.36
C ASN A 34 -8.88 4.79 16.08
N PHE A 35 -8.09 5.55 15.31
CA PHE A 35 -7.49 5.06 14.09
C PHE A 35 -6.69 3.78 14.33
N LEU A 36 -6.99 2.73 13.57
CA LEU A 36 -6.34 1.43 13.70
C LEU A 36 -5.06 1.38 12.87
N THR A 37 -4.02 0.89 13.49
CA THR A 37 -2.70 0.65 12.87
C THR A 37 -2.03 -0.54 13.55
N TYR A 38 -0.79 -0.84 13.20
CA TYR A 38 0.06 -1.81 13.89
C TYR A 38 1.52 -1.37 13.83
N LYS A 39 2.37 -1.94 14.66
CA LYS A 39 3.80 -1.65 14.64
C LYS A 39 4.42 -2.30 13.40
N GLY A 40 4.76 -1.50 12.42
CA GLY A 40 5.41 -1.91 11.18
C GLY A 40 6.85 -1.43 11.08
N GLY A 41 7.35 -1.32 9.86
CA GLY A 41 8.67 -0.76 9.56
C GLY A 41 8.79 0.72 9.90
N LYS A 42 10.02 1.16 10.13
CA LYS A 42 10.34 2.55 10.48
C LYS A 42 9.95 3.54 9.39
N TYR A 43 10.02 3.11 8.14
CA TYR A 43 9.78 3.94 6.96
C TYR A 43 8.44 3.69 6.28
N ASP A 44 7.50 2.98 6.92
CA ASP A 44 6.15 2.74 6.38
C ASP A 44 5.44 4.02 5.97
N GLY A 45 5.61 5.09 6.76
CA GLY A 45 5.00 6.39 6.46
C GLY A 45 5.51 7.04 5.18
N LEU A 46 6.67 6.63 4.70
CA LEU A 46 7.25 7.04 3.41
C LEU A 46 6.98 6.02 2.29
N GLY A 47 6.30 4.92 2.61
CA GLY A 47 6.07 3.84 1.67
C GLY A 47 7.34 3.04 1.37
N ILE A 48 8.29 2.96 2.29
CA ILE A 48 9.54 2.23 2.12
C ILE A 48 9.57 1.06 3.09
N ASP A 49 9.63 -0.16 2.56
CA ASP A 49 9.88 -1.34 3.38
C ASP A 49 11.35 -1.40 3.79
N ASP A 50 11.58 -1.53 5.08
CA ASP A 50 12.93 -1.59 5.69
C ASP A 50 13.40 -3.02 5.98
N GLY A 51 12.69 -4.03 5.42
CA GLY A 51 12.97 -5.44 5.64
C GLY A 51 12.39 -6.02 6.94
N THR A 52 11.70 -5.23 7.76
CA THR A 52 11.07 -5.71 9.01
C THR A 52 10.04 -6.82 8.74
N ARG A 53 9.52 -6.92 7.52
CA ARG A 53 8.53 -7.92 7.09
C ARG A 53 9.14 -9.07 6.31
N ALA A 54 10.46 -9.07 6.12
CA ALA A 54 11.14 -10.18 5.46
C ALA A 54 10.92 -11.48 6.26
N LEU A 55 10.76 -12.59 5.55
CA LEU A 55 10.72 -13.89 6.20
C LEU A 55 12.04 -14.16 6.92
N PRO A 56 12.03 -14.41 8.24
CA PRO A 56 13.26 -14.59 9.02
C PRO A 56 13.89 -15.97 8.81
N ILE A 57 13.27 -16.83 8.00
CA ILE A 57 13.71 -18.18 7.66
C ILE A 57 13.81 -18.33 6.15
N SER A 58 14.62 -19.28 5.68
CA SER A 58 14.73 -19.58 4.24
C SER A 58 13.39 -20.06 3.69
N THR A 59 13.03 -19.59 2.51
CA THR A 59 11.83 -20.04 1.75
C THR A 59 11.94 -21.50 1.31
N ASP A 60 13.15 -22.05 1.25
CA ASP A 60 13.40 -23.45 0.86
C ASP A 60 13.23 -24.42 2.03
N LEU A 61 12.98 -23.89 3.25
CA LEU A 61 12.78 -24.70 4.42
C LEU A 61 11.40 -25.36 4.39
N GLN A 62 11.39 -26.68 4.25
CA GLN A 62 10.17 -27.49 4.34
C GLN A 62 9.99 -27.99 5.78
N ILE A 63 8.98 -27.49 6.47
CA ILE A 63 8.61 -27.95 7.81
C ILE A 63 7.68 -29.16 7.66
N THR A 64 8.22 -30.35 7.86
CA THR A 64 7.46 -31.61 7.81
C THR A 64 6.79 -31.96 9.14
N GLN A 65 5.87 -32.92 9.15
CA GLN A 65 5.30 -33.43 10.40
C GLN A 65 6.37 -34.06 11.32
N VAL A 66 7.40 -34.66 10.71
CA VAL A 66 8.54 -35.24 11.44
C VAL A 66 9.30 -34.16 12.21
N ASP A 67 9.51 -33.00 11.58
CA ASP A 67 10.20 -31.89 12.25
C ASP A 67 9.44 -31.39 13.48
N ARG A 68 8.10 -31.46 13.46
CA ARG A 68 7.27 -31.08 14.63
C ARG A 68 7.46 -31.99 15.85
N VAL A 69 7.85 -33.23 15.62
CA VAL A 69 8.02 -34.20 16.71
C VAL A 69 9.48 -34.32 17.14
N ILE A 70 10.40 -34.29 16.20
CA ILE A 70 11.83 -34.60 16.43
C ILE A 70 12.65 -33.31 16.60
N ASN A 71 12.32 -32.22 15.90
CA ASN A 71 13.07 -30.96 15.89
C ASN A 71 12.30 -29.80 16.55
N PHE A 72 11.62 -30.07 17.66
CA PHE A 72 10.80 -29.07 18.36
C PHE A 72 11.61 -27.82 18.75
N GLU A 73 12.86 -27.98 19.19
CA GLU A 73 13.73 -26.86 19.53
C GLU A 73 13.97 -25.92 18.33
N ASN A 74 14.21 -26.48 17.16
CA ASN A 74 14.38 -25.69 15.93
C ASN A 74 13.10 -24.93 15.56
N LEU A 75 11.92 -25.55 15.76
CA LEU A 75 10.63 -24.89 15.52
C LEU A 75 10.41 -23.71 16.48
N VAL A 76 10.80 -23.85 17.74
CA VAL A 76 10.75 -22.76 18.73
C VAL A 76 11.68 -21.63 18.31
N ASP A 77 12.91 -21.94 17.94
CA ASP A 77 13.89 -20.94 17.48
C ASP A 77 13.42 -20.21 16.24
N TRP A 78 12.84 -20.94 15.27
CA TRP A 78 12.28 -20.34 14.06
C TRP A 78 11.08 -19.46 14.38
N SER A 79 10.17 -19.91 15.24
CA SER A 79 9.00 -19.12 15.64
C SER A 79 9.38 -17.83 16.37
N ASN A 80 10.42 -17.86 17.17
CA ASN A 80 10.93 -16.68 17.91
C ASN A 80 11.54 -15.60 16.98
N LYS A 81 11.90 -15.96 15.74
CA LYS A 81 12.43 -15.00 14.77
C LYS A 81 11.33 -14.22 14.06
N PHE A 82 10.08 -14.70 14.09
CA PHE A 82 8.96 -13.97 13.48
C PHE A 82 8.57 -12.75 14.30
N ASN A 83 8.07 -11.75 13.61
CA ASN A 83 7.52 -10.57 14.27
C ASN A 83 6.28 -10.95 15.10
N ASN A 84 6.27 -10.57 16.38
CA ASN A 84 5.19 -10.87 17.31
C ASN A 84 3.99 -9.91 17.21
N GLU A 85 3.96 -9.04 16.24
CA GLU A 85 2.83 -8.12 16.02
C GLU A 85 1.66 -8.88 15.41
N LEU A 86 0.73 -9.32 16.26
CA LEU A 86 -0.43 -10.15 15.86
C LEU A 86 -1.77 -9.43 16.00
N SER A 87 -1.78 -8.19 16.48
CA SER A 87 -3.02 -7.44 16.72
C SER A 87 -2.92 -5.99 16.27
N ALA A 88 -4.08 -5.43 15.89
CA ALA A 88 -4.19 -4.02 15.61
C ALA A 88 -4.11 -3.19 16.90
N SER A 89 -3.47 -2.04 16.83
CA SER A 89 -3.35 -1.05 17.89
C SER A 89 -4.04 0.26 17.48
N ARG A 90 -4.47 1.06 18.46
CA ARG A 90 -5.05 2.37 18.23
C ARG A 90 -3.98 3.44 18.34
N LYS A 91 -3.92 4.32 17.36
CA LYS A 91 -3.00 5.44 17.35
C LYS A 91 -3.61 6.58 16.54
N MET A 92 -3.50 7.78 17.03
CA MET A 92 -3.98 8.97 16.33
C MET A 92 -3.35 9.07 14.93
N SER A 93 -4.19 9.18 13.89
CA SER A 93 -3.75 9.48 12.53
C SER A 93 -3.38 10.94 12.38
N PHE A 94 -2.54 11.24 11.39
CA PHE A 94 -2.24 12.61 10.98
C PHE A 94 -3.14 13.04 9.81
N MET A 95 -3.02 14.29 9.35
CA MET A 95 -3.70 14.77 8.13
C MET A 95 -3.13 14.09 6.88
N ASP A 96 -3.96 13.99 5.84
CA ASP A 96 -3.45 13.70 4.51
C ASP A 96 -2.51 14.79 4.05
N GLY A 97 -1.40 14.42 3.45
CA GLY A 97 -0.42 15.38 2.99
C GLY A 97 0.33 14.91 1.77
N GLY A 98 0.83 15.88 1.02
CA GLY A 98 1.66 15.59 -0.11
C GLY A 98 2.50 16.79 -0.51
N PHE A 99 3.60 16.49 -1.17
CA PHE A 99 4.42 17.50 -1.82
C PHE A 99 4.85 17.01 -3.20
N SER A 100 5.11 17.96 -4.09
CA SER A 100 5.75 17.67 -5.36
C SER A 100 6.69 18.78 -5.75
N ILE A 101 7.80 18.39 -6.36
CA ILE A 101 8.76 19.27 -6.98
C ILE A 101 9.00 18.79 -8.40
N SER A 102 8.96 19.69 -9.35
CA SER A 102 9.31 19.38 -10.73
C SER A 102 10.03 20.56 -11.38
N GLY A 103 10.96 20.25 -12.23
CA GLY A 103 11.71 21.27 -12.97
C GLY A 103 12.27 20.72 -14.25
N GLY A 104 12.56 21.61 -15.18
CA GLY A 104 13.15 21.27 -16.45
C GLY A 104 13.62 22.50 -17.20
N ASN A 105 14.38 22.26 -18.25
CA ASN A 105 14.87 23.29 -19.15
C ASN A 105 15.26 22.69 -20.50
N GLN A 106 15.42 23.54 -21.46
CA GLN A 106 16.01 23.25 -22.76
C GLN A 106 17.24 24.16 -22.98
N LEU A 107 18.34 23.56 -23.34
CA LEU A 107 19.59 24.26 -23.64
C LEU A 107 19.90 24.11 -25.13
N ASN A 108 20.31 25.18 -25.76
CA ASN A 108 20.84 25.14 -27.14
C ASN A 108 22.36 25.04 -27.05
N ILE A 109 22.93 23.96 -27.59
CA ILE A 109 24.34 23.67 -27.60
C ILE A 109 24.75 23.47 -29.07
N ASN A 110 25.34 24.50 -29.69
CA ASN A 110 25.60 24.54 -31.14
C ASN A 110 24.30 24.32 -31.91
N ASP A 111 24.28 23.36 -32.84
CA ASP A 111 23.10 22.99 -33.63
C ASP A 111 22.15 21.94 -32.96
N LYS A 112 22.37 21.65 -31.68
CA LYS A 112 21.59 20.66 -30.91
C LYS A 112 20.82 21.33 -29.79
N LYS A 113 19.60 20.80 -29.56
CA LYS A 113 18.78 21.15 -28.42
C LYS A 113 18.81 20.01 -27.40
N LEU A 114 19.29 20.30 -26.19
CA LEU A 114 19.31 19.38 -25.07
C LEU A 114 18.17 19.75 -24.12
N GLY A 115 17.18 18.87 -23.96
CA GLY A 115 16.11 19.03 -23.00
C GLY A 115 16.28 18.11 -21.80
N TYR A 116 15.91 18.56 -20.61
CA TYR A 116 15.83 17.73 -19.41
C TYR A 116 14.63 18.09 -18.55
N ILE A 117 14.12 17.10 -17.82
CA ILE A 117 13.03 17.24 -16.86
C ILE A 117 13.29 16.32 -15.67
N ALA A 118 13.02 16.81 -14.48
CA ALA A 118 13.01 16.01 -13.27
C ALA A 118 11.74 16.30 -12.46
N ALA A 119 11.15 15.28 -11.88
CA ALA A 119 10.00 15.40 -10.99
C ALA A 119 10.10 14.41 -9.86
N LEU A 120 9.66 14.83 -8.67
CA LEU A 120 9.49 14.01 -7.48
C LEU A 120 8.17 14.37 -6.84
N SER A 121 7.37 13.39 -6.46
CA SER A 121 6.18 13.61 -5.65
C SER A 121 6.01 12.54 -4.59
N PHE A 122 5.49 12.97 -3.45
CA PHE A 122 5.13 12.12 -2.34
C PHE A 122 3.74 12.48 -1.86
N LYS A 123 2.95 11.46 -1.49
CA LYS A 123 1.61 11.63 -0.94
C LYS A 123 1.35 10.58 0.12
N ASN A 124 0.78 10.99 1.25
CA ASN A 124 0.36 10.10 2.32
C ASN A 124 -1.10 10.41 2.67
N ASN A 125 -1.96 9.38 2.70
CA ASN A 125 -3.37 9.51 3.01
C ASN A 125 -3.78 8.49 4.08
N TYR A 126 -4.78 8.88 4.87
CA TYR A 126 -5.38 8.05 5.91
C TYR A 126 -6.89 7.91 5.66
N ASN A 127 -7.43 6.72 5.85
CA ASN A 127 -8.86 6.46 5.82
C ASN A 127 -9.22 5.59 7.04
N TYR A 128 -10.32 5.92 7.69
CA TYR A 128 -10.84 5.17 8.83
C TYR A 128 -12.32 4.93 8.66
N TYR A 129 -12.74 3.69 8.88
CA TYR A 129 -14.13 3.27 8.78
C TYR A 129 -14.52 2.51 10.03
N GLU A 130 -15.51 3.03 10.78
CA GLU A 130 -15.98 2.46 12.04
C GLU A 130 -16.95 1.28 11.85
N ASN A 131 -17.71 1.26 10.76
CA ASN A 131 -18.73 0.27 10.49
C ASN A 131 -18.44 -0.46 9.16
N HIS A 132 -17.25 -1.03 9.06
CA HIS A 132 -16.86 -1.80 7.89
C HIS A 132 -17.47 -3.18 7.93
N GLN A 133 -18.36 -3.50 6.97
CA GLN A 133 -19.08 -4.76 6.91
C GLN A 133 -18.47 -5.70 5.87
N GLN A 134 -18.29 -6.97 6.25
CA GLN A 134 -17.82 -8.05 5.39
C GLN A 134 -18.80 -9.22 5.50
N ASN A 135 -20.01 -9.08 4.94
CA ASN A 135 -21.05 -10.08 5.04
C ASN A 135 -20.96 -11.09 3.90
N TYR A 136 -21.11 -12.36 4.22
CA TYR A 136 -21.16 -13.46 3.26
C TYR A 136 -22.56 -14.03 3.19
N TRP A 137 -23.07 -14.20 1.99
CA TRP A 137 -24.38 -14.72 1.69
C TRP A 137 -24.26 -16.01 0.90
N ARG A 138 -25.20 -16.91 1.08
CA ARG A 138 -25.27 -18.18 0.36
C ARG A 138 -26.66 -18.45 -0.23
N LYS A 139 -26.71 -19.35 -1.19
CA LYS A 139 -27.99 -19.90 -1.67
C LYS A 139 -28.56 -20.79 -0.59
N PRO A 140 -29.91 -20.74 -0.32
CA PRO A 140 -30.59 -21.64 0.58
C PRO A 140 -30.43 -23.12 0.16
N ILE A 141 -30.46 -24.01 1.13
CA ILE A 141 -30.45 -25.44 0.86
C ILE A 141 -31.80 -25.87 0.27
N GLU A 142 -32.88 -25.19 0.66
CA GLU A 142 -34.24 -25.47 0.16
C GLU A 142 -34.37 -25.04 -1.31
N ILE A 143 -34.78 -25.98 -2.16
CA ILE A 143 -34.84 -25.82 -3.64
C ILE A 143 -35.80 -24.69 -4.06
N ASN A 144 -36.87 -24.46 -3.28
CA ASN A 144 -37.91 -23.48 -3.60
C ASN A 144 -37.68 -22.07 -2.99
N LYS A 145 -36.56 -21.85 -2.31
CA LYS A 145 -36.18 -20.53 -1.80
C LYS A 145 -35.17 -19.86 -2.72
N TYR A 146 -35.50 -18.66 -3.18
CA TYR A 146 -34.70 -17.91 -4.13
C TYR A 146 -33.92 -16.75 -3.48
N ASN A 147 -34.27 -16.38 -2.24
CA ASN A 147 -33.61 -15.33 -1.50
C ASN A 147 -32.31 -15.84 -0.87
N LEU A 148 -31.23 -15.07 -0.97
CA LEU A 148 -29.97 -15.41 -0.32
C LEU A 148 -30.11 -15.37 1.21
N GLU A 149 -29.47 -16.32 1.89
CA GLU A 149 -29.39 -16.42 3.34
C GLU A 149 -28.03 -15.95 3.83
N PRO A 150 -27.95 -15.20 4.94
CA PRO A 150 -26.64 -14.79 5.49
C PRO A 150 -25.89 -16.01 6.02
N ALA A 151 -24.65 -16.18 5.61
CA ALA A 151 -23.75 -17.23 6.08
C ALA A 151 -22.81 -16.73 7.18
N LYS A 152 -22.26 -15.54 7.01
CA LYS A 152 -21.46 -14.86 8.01
C LYS A 152 -21.79 -13.37 8.01
N LEU A 153 -22.00 -12.83 9.18
CA LEU A 153 -22.17 -11.40 9.41
C LEU A 153 -20.95 -10.90 10.17
N ILE A 154 -20.20 -10.03 9.54
CA ILE A 154 -18.94 -9.51 10.08
C ILE A 154 -19.00 -7.99 10.04
N ASN A 155 -18.81 -7.37 11.19
CA ASN A 155 -18.74 -5.93 11.32
C ASN A 155 -17.49 -5.54 12.12
N GLY A 156 -16.89 -4.41 11.80
CA GLY A 156 -15.69 -3.97 12.49
C GLY A 156 -15.21 -2.60 12.05
N GLU A 157 -14.01 -2.33 12.42
CA GLU A 157 -13.31 -1.09 12.15
C GLU A 157 -12.06 -1.36 11.34
N ILE A 158 -11.69 -0.45 10.45
CA ILE A 158 -10.49 -0.55 9.65
C ILE A 158 -9.82 0.80 9.48
N GLY A 159 -8.52 0.85 9.74
CA GLY A 159 -7.64 1.96 9.42
C GLY A 159 -6.77 1.60 8.22
N ILE A 160 -6.67 2.50 7.25
CA ILE A 160 -5.89 2.35 6.03
C ILE A 160 -4.98 3.55 5.88
N GLN A 161 -3.70 3.31 5.72
CA GLN A 161 -2.70 4.32 5.36
C GLN A 161 -2.14 3.98 3.99
N ASN A 162 -2.15 4.96 3.08
CA ASN A 162 -1.58 4.83 1.74
C ASN A 162 -0.44 5.83 1.58
N ALA A 163 0.74 5.37 1.18
CA ALA A 163 1.85 6.22 0.83
C ALA A 163 2.26 5.98 -0.63
N LYS A 164 2.37 7.07 -1.40
CA LYS A 164 2.74 7.05 -2.81
C LYS A 164 3.98 7.89 -3.03
N LEU A 165 5.00 7.29 -3.62
CA LEU A 165 6.22 7.95 -4.04
C LEU A 165 6.36 7.80 -5.54
N SER A 166 6.57 8.90 -6.24
CA SER A 166 6.86 8.86 -7.68
C SER A 166 8.02 9.77 -8.03
N SER A 167 8.89 9.31 -8.91
CA SER A 167 9.95 10.12 -9.47
C SER A 167 10.05 9.92 -10.97
N MET A 168 10.39 10.96 -11.67
CA MET A 168 10.61 10.95 -13.10
C MET A 168 11.87 11.73 -13.44
N LEU A 169 12.72 11.15 -14.27
CA LEU A 169 13.85 11.80 -14.90
C LEU A 169 13.76 11.62 -16.40
N GLY A 170 13.92 12.67 -17.15
CA GLY A 170 13.88 12.62 -18.61
C GLY A 170 14.96 13.48 -19.21
N SER A 171 15.53 13.02 -20.32
CA SER A 171 16.47 13.78 -21.13
C SER A 171 16.20 13.54 -22.61
N SER A 172 16.40 14.57 -23.43
CA SER A 172 16.34 14.43 -24.89
C SER A 172 17.41 15.28 -25.57
N ILE A 173 17.91 14.75 -26.66
CA ILE A 173 18.78 15.47 -27.58
C ILE A 173 18.07 15.49 -28.94
N LYS A 174 17.88 16.70 -29.48
CA LYS A 174 17.32 16.93 -30.80
C LYS A 174 18.38 17.62 -31.68
N ASN A 175 18.58 17.08 -32.84
CA ASN A 175 19.36 17.64 -33.95
C ASN A 175 18.41 17.93 -35.12
N GLN A 176 18.90 18.48 -36.23
CA GLN A 176 18.10 18.79 -37.42
C GLN A 176 17.36 17.56 -37.96
N ASN A 177 17.98 16.38 -37.96
CA ASN A 177 17.49 15.16 -38.58
C ASN A 177 17.10 14.05 -37.60
N SER A 178 17.36 14.22 -36.30
CA SER A 178 17.11 13.16 -35.31
C SER A 178 16.74 13.71 -33.93
N LYS A 179 15.93 12.93 -33.20
CA LYS A 179 15.56 13.19 -31.81
C LYS A 179 15.71 11.89 -31.01
N HIS A 180 16.51 11.94 -29.98
CA HIS A 180 16.66 10.84 -29.02
C HIS A 180 16.12 11.28 -27.66
N LYS A 181 15.34 10.39 -27.00
CA LYS A 181 14.71 10.66 -25.72
C LYS A 181 14.87 9.45 -24.82
N ILE A 182 15.29 9.70 -23.58
CA ILE A 182 15.37 8.70 -22.51
C ILE A 182 14.54 9.20 -21.34
N ASN A 183 13.64 8.35 -20.82
CA ASN A 183 12.86 8.64 -19.63
C ASN A 183 13.05 7.50 -18.64
N PHE A 184 13.24 7.85 -17.39
CA PHE A 184 13.19 6.97 -16.25
C PHE A 184 11.99 7.35 -15.39
N LEU A 185 11.15 6.37 -15.04
CA LEU A 185 9.99 6.54 -14.20
C LEU A 185 10.08 5.52 -13.05
N TYR A 186 9.94 6.03 -11.83
CA TYR A 186 9.83 5.21 -10.63
C TYR A 186 8.51 5.52 -9.94
N LEU A 187 7.70 4.50 -9.72
CA LEU A 187 6.42 4.58 -9.02
C LEU A 187 6.43 3.55 -7.90
N ARG A 188 5.98 3.98 -6.73
CA ARG A 188 5.78 3.11 -5.58
C ARG A 188 4.49 3.50 -4.89
N ASP A 189 3.59 2.54 -4.75
CA ASP A 189 2.33 2.68 -4.05
C ASP A 189 2.27 1.64 -2.94
N THR A 190 2.10 2.07 -1.70
CA THR A 190 2.03 1.19 -0.55
C THR A 190 0.74 1.41 0.22
N GLU A 191 0.18 0.32 0.71
CA GLU A 191 -1.02 0.32 1.51
C GLU A 191 -0.79 -0.49 2.79
N LYS A 192 -1.02 0.13 3.94
CA LYS A 192 -0.97 -0.48 5.26
C LYS A 192 -2.36 -0.48 5.85
N LYS A 193 -2.89 -1.66 6.15
CA LYS A 193 -4.23 -1.85 6.74
C LYS A 193 -4.14 -2.50 8.10
N ALA A 194 -4.95 -2.01 9.02
CA ALA A 194 -5.19 -2.66 10.30
C ALA A 194 -6.69 -2.66 10.58
N GLY A 195 -7.25 -3.79 10.95
CA GLY A 195 -8.68 -3.91 11.23
C GLY A 195 -8.96 -4.84 12.38
N ILE A 196 -10.04 -4.55 13.11
CA ILE A 196 -10.60 -5.39 14.16
C ILE A 196 -12.05 -5.68 13.79
N PHE A 197 -12.37 -6.95 13.61
CA PHE A 197 -13.67 -7.41 13.19
C PHE A 197 -14.26 -8.38 14.19
N TYR A 198 -15.55 -8.26 14.42
CA TYR A 198 -16.36 -9.21 15.18
C TYR A 198 -17.38 -9.81 14.23
N GLY A 199 -17.56 -11.10 14.31
CA GLY A 199 -18.45 -11.79 13.40
C GLY A 199 -19.19 -12.94 14.03
N GLU A 200 -20.29 -13.31 13.36
CA GLU A 200 -21.07 -14.50 13.65
C GLU A 200 -21.06 -15.41 12.43
N ASN A 201 -20.77 -16.70 12.66
CA ASN A 201 -20.92 -17.75 11.66
C ASN A 201 -22.18 -18.51 11.95
N LEU A 202 -23.19 -18.37 11.10
CA LEU A 202 -24.52 -18.94 11.32
C LEU A 202 -24.61 -20.46 11.03
N PHE A 203 -23.51 -21.05 10.52
CA PHE A 203 -23.44 -22.46 10.09
C PHE A 203 -22.32 -23.26 10.74
N SER A 204 -21.75 -22.75 11.82
CA SER A 204 -20.68 -23.40 12.55
C SER A 204 -21.04 -23.53 14.03
N ASN A 205 -20.49 -24.53 14.69
CA ASN A 205 -20.64 -24.70 16.15
C ASN A 205 -19.97 -23.55 16.92
N VAL A 206 -19.06 -22.78 16.26
CA VAL A 206 -18.48 -21.54 16.79
C VAL A 206 -19.22 -20.36 16.17
N ASN A 207 -20.21 -19.85 16.88
CA ASN A 207 -21.10 -18.81 16.37
C ASN A 207 -20.46 -17.42 16.37
N ARG A 208 -19.52 -17.14 17.26
CA ARG A 208 -18.89 -15.82 17.39
C ARG A 208 -17.38 -15.91 17.29
N PHE A 209 -16.78 -14.92 16.62
CA PHE A 209 -15.33 -14.82 16.51
C PHE A 209 -14.87 -13.36 16.48
N LYS A 210 -13.63 -13.15 16.89
CA LYS A 210 -12.88 -11.90 16.65
C LYS A 210 -11.81 -12.19 15.60
N LYS A 211 -11.60 -11.26 14.67
CA LYS A 211 -10.56 -11.33 13.64
C LYS A 211 -9.81 -10.02 13.62
N ASP A 212 -8.51 -10.07 13.82
CA ASP A 212 -7.61 -8.96 13.56
C ASP A 212 -7.00 -9.13 12.16
N VAL A 213 -6.91 -8.04 11.42
CA VAL A 213 -6.32 -7.99 10.07
C VAL A 213 -5.16 -7.01 10.09
N LEU A 214 -3.98 -7.50 9.74
CA LEU A 214 -2.79 -6.69 9.55
C LEU A 214 -2.25 -6.98 8.16
N GLU A 215 -2.21 -5.99 7.30
CA GLU A 215 -1.82 -6.15 5.90
C GLU A 215 -0.89 -5.01 5.49
N TYR A 216 0.12 -5.35 4.73
CA TYR A 216 0.97 -4.40 4.02
C TYR A 216 1.12 -4.89 2.58
N SER A 217 0.83 -4.03 1.64
CA SER A 217 1.01 -4.28 0.22
C SER A 217 1.84 -3.19 -0.43
N GLU A 218 2.69 -3.58 -1.36
CA GLU A 218 3.52 -2.71 -2.16
C GLU A 218 3.33 -3.03 -3.64
N ARG A 219 3.20 -1.98 -4.47
CA ARG A 219 3.02 -2.07 -5.92
C ARG A 219 3.90 -1.08 -6.65
#